data_43c780410b5148afd4c414c0edc0eb5b
#
_entry.id   43c780410b5148afd4c414c0edc0eb5b
#
_cell.length_a   1.000
_cell.length_b   1.000
_cell.length_c   1.000
_cell.angle_alpha   90.00
_cell.angle_beta   90.00
_cell.angle_gamma   90.00
#
_symmetry.space_group_name_H-M   'P 1'
#
loop_
_entity.id
_entity.type
_entity.pdbx_description
1 polymer ?
#
loop_
_entity_poly.entity_id
_entity_poly.type
_entity_poly.pdbx_seq_one_letter_code
_entity_poly.pdbx_strand_id
1 'polypeptide(L)'
;LGLTAPMVGHVGDGNFHSIILYDPEDEEKQKKIRQYSDDLINKALELEGTITGEHGIGLQKKHYLLREHPDNLPVMKAIKRSIDVNNIMNPGKVFDLN
;
A
#
# COMPACT_ATOMS: atom_id res chain seq x y z
N LEU A 1 11.45 -5.61 15.84
CA LEU A 1 10.47 -4.75 16.52
C LEU A 1 9.68 -5.49 17.62
N GLY A 2 9.97 -6.76 17.89
CA GLY A 2 9.24 -7.54 18.90
C GLY A 2 7.83 -7.92 18.48
N LEU A 3 7.54 -7.92 17.20
CA LEU A 3 6.24 -8.32 16.66
C LEU A 3 6.32 -9.71 16.06
N THR A 4 5.22 -10.47 16.17
CA THR A 4 5.06 -11.74 15.45
C THR A 4 4.41 -11.44 14.12
N ALA A 5 5.14 -11.72 13.01
CA ALA A 5 4.69 -11.39 11.66
C ALA A 5 4.98 -12.56 10.70
N PRO A 6 4.18 -13.63 10.75
CA PRO A 6 4.35 -14.73 9.80
C PRO A 6 4.11 -14.27 8.37
N MET A 7 4.89 -14.84 7.43
CA MET A 7 4.78 -14.53 6.01
C MET A 7 4.06 -15.66 5.28
N VAL A 8 3.10 -15.26 4.43
CA VAL A 8 2.28 -16.18 3.64
C VAL A 8 2.22 -15.64 2.21
N GLY A 9 2.21 -16.51 1.22
CA GLY A 9 2.00 -16.08 -0.16
C GLY A 9 2.76 -16.90 -1.19
N HIS A 10 2.91 -16.33 -2.37
CA HIS A 10 3.51 -16.96 -3.53
C HIS A 10 4.99 -16.63 -3.65
N VAL A 11 5.80 -17.09 -2.68
CA VAL A 11 7.22 -16.72 -2.58
C VAL A 11 8.01 -17.10 -3.84
N GLY A 12 7.63 -18.21 -4.50
CA GLY A 12 8.25 -18.61 -5.75
C GLY A 12 8.09 -17.58 -6.88
N ASP A 13 7.04 -16.76 -6.82
CA ASP A 13 6.79 -15.67 -7.77
C ASP A 13 7.32 -14.32 -7.25
N GLY A 14 7.98 -14.30 -6.10
CA GLY A 14 8.47 -13.07 -5.48
C GLY A 14 7.39 -12.27 -4.77
N ASN A 15 6.26 -12.89 -4.45
CA ASN A 15 5.10 -12.26 -3.82
C ASN A 15 4.83 -12.88 -2.44
N PHE A 16 4.63 -12.04 -1.43
CA PHE A 16 4.34 -12.54 -0.09
C PHE A 16 3.48 -11.56 0.71
N HIS A 17 2.84 -12.10 1.75
CA HIS A 17 2.07 -11.35 2.73
C HIS A 17 2.73 -11.49 4.09
N SER A 18 2.80 -10.39 4.83
CA SER A 18 3.18 -10.42 6.23
C SER A 18 1.94 -10.20 7.08
N ILE A 19 1.63 -11.18 7.93
CA ILE A 19 0.46 -11.14 8.80
C ILE A 19 0.89 -10.76 10.20
N ILE A 20 0.32 -9.69 10.75
CA ILE A 20 0.68 -9.18 12.07
C ILE A 20 -0.48 -9.44 13.03
N LEU A 21 -0.18 -10.18 14.10
CA LEU A 21 -1.14 -10.46 15.17
C LEU A 21 -0.99 -9.41 16.26
N TYR A 22 -2.07 -8.71 16.60
CA TYR A 22 -2.04 -7.63 17.58
C TYR A 22 -3.39 -7.45 18.27
N ASP A 23 -3.34 -6.78 19.44
CA ASP A 23 -4.53 -6.32 20.14
C ASP A 23 -4.85 -4.90 19.64
N PRO A 24 -6.04 -4.65 19.06
CA PRO A 24 -6.39 -3.33 18.55
C PRO A 24 -6.40 -2.21 19.59
N GLU A 25 -6.49 -2.57 20.89
CA GLU A 25 -6.48 -1.59 21.98
C GLU A 25 -5.07 -1.21 22.43
N ASP A 26 -4.05 -1.91 21.96
CA ASP A 26 -2.65 -1.64 22.34
C ASP A 26 -2.03 -0.62 21.39
N GLU A 27 -2.00 0.64 21.81
CA GLU A 27 -1.49 1.75 20.99
C GLU A 27 0.01 1.63 20.69
N GLU A 28 0.80 1.09 21.62
CA GLU A 28 2.24 0.89 21.37
C GLU A 28 2.47 -0.12 20.26
N LYS A 29 1.73 -1.22 20.27
CA LYS A 29 1.80 -2.22 19.21
C LYS A 29 1.34 -1.65 17.88
N GLN A 30 0.31 -0.81 17.87
CA GLN A 30 -0.15 -0.16 16.64
C GLN A 30 0.94 0.74 16.03
N LYS A 31 1.68 1.48 16.85
CA LYS A 31 2.81 2.28 16.37
C LYS A 31 3.91 1.40 15.79
N LYS A 32 4.23 0.30 16.45
CA LYS A 32 5.23 -0.67 15.94
C LYS A 32 4.79 -1.29 14.62
N ILE A 33 3.50 -1.58 14.46
CA ILE A 33 2.94 -2.14 13.23
C ILE A 33 3.08 -1.15 12.08
N ARG A 34 2.78 0.13 12.32
CA ARG A 34 2.95 1.17 11.30
C ARG A 34 4.41 1.30 10.86
N GLN A 35 5.33 1.29 11.83
CA GLN A 35 6.75 1.33 11.54
C GLN A 35 7.20 0.10 10.77
N TYR A 36 6.73 -1.08 11.16
CA TYR A 36 7.02 -2.31 10.44
C TYR A 36 6.53 -2.25 8.98
N SER A 37 5.30 -1.79 8.77
CA SER A 37 4.74 -1.64 7.43
C SER A 37 5.56 -0.66 6.58
N ASP A 38 5.90 0.50 7.13
CA ASP A 38 6.72 1.49 6.44
C ASP A 38 8.12 0.95 6.11
N ASP A 39 8.75 0.26 7.05
CA ASP A 39 10.08 -0.31 6.84
C ASP A 39 10.04 -1.39 5.76
N LEU A 40 9.02 -2.24 5.76
CA LEU A 40 8.85 -3.28 4.76
C LEU A 40 8.64 -2.68 3.36
N ILE A 41 7.79 -1.67 3.25
CA ILE A 41 7.52 -0.97 1.99
C ILE A 41 8.77 -0.27 1.48
N ASN A 42 9.47 0.46 2.34
CA ASN A 42 10.70 1.14 1.98
C ASN A 42 11.76 0.16 1.48
N LYS A 43 11.87 -1.00 2.13
CA LYS A 43 12.81 -2.04 1.73
C LYS A 43 12.42 -2.64 0.38
N ALA A 44 11.12 -2.88 0.15
CA ALA A 44 10.64 -3.39 -1.13
C ALA A 44 10.96 -2.42 -2.27
N LEU A 45 10.74 -1.11 -2.07
CA LEU A 45 11.05 -0.09 -3.07
C LEU A 45 12.55 0.06 -3.30
N GLU A 46 13.36 -0.02 -2.23
CA GLU A 46 14.82 0.00 -2.33
C GLU A 46 15.35 -1.14 -3.19
N LEU A 47 14.72 -2.31 -3.11
CA LEU A 47 15.08 -3.49 -3.88
C LEU A 47 14.39 -3.54 -5.26
N GLU A 48 13.80 -2.42 -5.70
CA GLU A 48 13.08 -2.30 -6.97
C GLU A 48 11.84 -3.19 -7.06
N GLY A 49 11.24 -3.52 -5.91
CA GLY A 49 9.98 -4.23 -5.84
C GLY A 49 8.79 -3.28 -5.89
N THR A 50 7.58 -3.82 -5.64
CA THR A 50 6.35 -3.05 -5.59
C THR A 50 5.68 -3.18 -4.22
N ILE A 51 4.85 -2.18 -3.88
CA ILE A 51 4.14 -2.14 -2.60
C ILE A 51 2.96 -3.12 -2.54
N THR A 52 2.47 -3.58 -3.68
CA THR A 52 1.38 -4.54 -3.74
C THR A 52 1.67 -5.61 -4.77
N GLY A 53 1.71 -6.87 -4.30
CA GLY A 53 1.94 -8.02 -5.18
C GLY A 53 0.70 -8.38 -5.99
N GLU A 54 -0.45 -8.51 -5.35
CA GLU A 54 -1.67 -8.97 -6.00
C GLU A 54 -2.97 -8.31 -5.51
N HIS A 55 -2.96 -7.61 -4.37
CA HIS A 55 -4.17 -7.09 -3.74
C HIS A 55 -4.62 -5.72 -4.24
N GLY A 56 -3.74 -4.96 -4.89
CA GLY A 56 -4.06 -3.61 -5.35
C GLY A 56 -3.91 -2.55 -4.27
N ILE A 57 -4.25 -1.34 -4.62
CA ILE A 57 -4.04 -0.15 -3.77
C ILE A 57 -5.26 0.18 -2.90
N GLY A 58 -6.44 0.32 -3.49
CA GLY A 58 -7.67 0.65 -2.76
C GLY A 58 -7.58 1.94 -1.96
N LEU A 59 -7.97 1.86 -0.67
CA LEU A 59 -7.93 2.99 0.26
C LEU A 59 -6.68 3.04 1.12
N GLN A 60 -6.19 1.87 1.54
CA GLN A 60 -5.16 1.78 2.58
C GLN A 60 -3.75 2.06 2.10
N LYS A 61 -3.48 1.88 0.81
CA LYS A 61 -2.14 2.00 0.25
C LYS A 61 -1.93 3.23 -0.64
N LYS A 62 -2.86 4.20 -0.61
CA LYS A 62 -2.77 5.40 -1.46
C LYS A 62 -1.47 6.18 -1.26
N HIS A 63 -1.06 6.38 -0.02
CA HIS A 63 0.17 7.12 0.27
C HIS A 63 1.43 6.37 -0.17
N TYR A 64 1.39 5.05 -0.21
CA TYR A 64 2.51 4.26 -0.73
C TYR A 64 2.61 4.35 -2.25
N LEU A 65 1.48 4.41 -2.95
CA LEU A 65 1.47 4.60 -4.39
C LEU A 65 2.17 5.91 -4.79
N LEU A 66 1.96 6.97 -4.01
CA LEU A 66 2.64 8.25 -4.24
C LEU A 66 4.16 8.11 -4.15
N ARG A 67 4.67 7.29 -3.21
CA ARG A 67 6.10 7.02 -3.09
C ARG A 67 6.64 6.21 -4.26
N GLU A 68 5.89 5.19 -4.70
CA GLU A 68 6.34 4.28 -5.76
C GLU A 68 6.30 4.93 -7.14
N HIS A 69 5.24 5.67 -7.43
CA HIS A 69 4.99 6.23 -8.74
C HIS A 69 4.64 7.73 -8.71
N PRO A 70 5.50 8.59 -8.12
CA PRO A 70 5.17 10.02 -8.03
C PRO A 70 5.03 10.68 -9.40
N ASP A 71 5.78 10.24 -10.40
CA ASP A 71 5.76 10.83 -11.74
C ASP A 71 4.58 10.35 -12.58
N ASN A 72 4.02 9.19 -12.27
CA ASN A 72 2.90 8.60 -13.02
C ASN A 72 1.53 9.02 -12.50
N LEU A 73 1.44 9.48 -11.25
CA LEU A 73 0.16 9.87 -10.65
C LEU A 73 -0.59 10.95 -11.41
N PRO A 74 0.05 12.03 -11.91
CA PRO A 74 -0.67 13.02 -12.72
C PRO A 74 -1.34 12.43 -13.94
N VAL A 75 -0.69 11.46 -14.61
CA VAL A 75 -1.25 10.77 -15.78
C VAL A 75 -2.43 9.89 -15.36
N MET A 76 -2.28 9.12 -14.27
CA MET A 76 -3.35 8.28 -13.74
C MET A 76 -4.58 9.12 -13.40
N LYS A 77 -4.40 10.25 -12.73
CA LYS A 77 -5.48 11.17 -12.39
C LYS A 77 -6.14 11.78 -13.63
N ALA A 78 -5.36 12.12 -14.66
CA ALA A 78 -5.88 12.65 -15.92
C ALA A 78 -6.76 11.61 -16.62
N ILE A 79 -6.36 10.34 -16.65
CA ILE A 79 -7.16 9.25 -17.21
C ILE A 79 -8.47 9.11 -16.44
N LYS A 80 -8.40 9.10 -15.12
CA LYS A 80 -9.59 9.02 -14.25
C LYS A 80 -10.57 10.15 -14.53
N ARG A 81 -10.09 11.40 -14.61
CA ARG A 81 -10.91 12.57 -14.88
C ARG A 81 -11.57 12.55 -16.24
N SER A 82 -10.87 12.02 -17.26
CA SER A 82 -11.39 11.99 -18.63
C SER A 82 -12.51 10.97 -18.81
N ILE A 83 -12.48 9.85 -18.09
CA ILE A 83 -13.44 8.75 -18.19
C ILE A 83 -14.60 8.94 -17.21
N ASP A 84 -14.28 9.22 -15.95
CA ASP A 84 -15.24 9.37 -14.87
C ASP A 84 -15.35 10.85 -14.48
N VAL A 85 -15.96 11.64 -15.35
CA VAL A 85 -16.02 13.11 -15.24
C VAL A 85 -16.67 13.55 -13.92
N ASN A 86 -17.68 12.82 -13.45
CA ASN A 86 -18.42 13.16 -12.23
C ASN A 86 -17.87 12.49 -10.96
N ASN A 87 -16.77 11.72 -11.09
CA ASN A 87 -16.12 11.02 -9.97
C ASN A 87 -17.10 10.18 -9.16
N ILE A 88 -17.88 9.34 -9.84
CA ILE A 88 -18.87 8.46 -9.20
C ILE A 88 -18.41 7.01 -9.14
N MET A 89 -17.36 6.63 -9.88
CA MET A 89 -16.83 5.27 -9.91
C MET A 89 -15.66 5.17 -8.93
N ASN A 90 -15.84 4.42 -7.85
CA ASN A 90 -14.82 4.19 -6.82
C ASN A 90 -14.11 5.49 -6.38
N PRO A 91 -14.85 6.53 -5.96
CA PRO A 91 -14.22 7.80 -5.60
C PRO A 91 -13.27 7.63 -4.40
N GLY A 92 -12.10 8.27 -4.47
CA GLY A 92 -11.11 8.22 -3.40
C GLY A 92 -10.33 6.94 -3.28
N LYS A 93 -10.50 5.98 -4.19
CA LYS A 93 -9.72 4.73 -4.23
C LYS A 93 -8.47 4.94 -5.07
N VAL A 94 -7.42 4.22 -4.74
CA VAL A 94 -6.11 4.26 -5.40
C VAL A 94 -5.37 5.58 -5.16
N PHE A 95 -6.00 6.71 -5.46
CA PHE A 95 -5.45 8.05 -5.24
C PHE A 95 -6.58 9.06 -5.04
N ASP A 96 -6.24 10.23 -4.52
CA ASP A 96 -7.14 11.37 -4.42
C ASP A 96 -6.96 12.28 -5.63
N LEU A 97 -8.06 12.82 -6.17
CA LEU A 97 -8.01 13.72 -7.33
C LEU A 97 -7.60 15.15 -6.99
N ASN A 98 -7.63 15.47 -5.71
CA ASN A 98 -7.28 16.82 -5.23
C ASN A 98 -5.79 16.98 -5.01
#